data_7c5ad6a5ed5e152490cf60863dd94ca9
#
_entry.id   7c5ad6a5ed5e152490cf60863dd94ca9
#
_cell.length_a   1.000
_cell.length_b   1.000
_cell.length_c   1.000
_cell.angle_alpha   90.00
_cell.angle_beta   90.00
_cell.angle_gamma   90.00
#
_symmetry.space_group_name_H-M   'P 1'
#
loop_
_entity.id
_entity.type
_entity.pdbx_description
1 polymer ?
#
loop_
_entity_poly.entity_id
_entity_poly.type
_entity_poly.pdbx_seq_one_letter_code
_entity_poly.pdbx_strand_id
1 'polypeptide(L)'
;YDRTNNIYSLSLAEKELQEDDTLLIESDLIFDDTLFPMIVDNPYPNLALVAKYETWMDGTMVRLDEDNNIVNFIPKKAFRYEDVDLYYKTVNIYKFSKEFLRTQYVPFLNAYTKALGNNEYYEQVLRVITLLDHCELKALPLAGQKWYEIDDVQDLDIAETIFAPEEDRLPLYQKRYGGYWRFPNLLDFCYLVNPYFPNTRLKEELKANFDNLLTEY
;
A
#
# COMPACT_ATOMS: atom_id res chain seq x y z
N TYR A 1 4.98 -6.69 20.97
CA TYR A 1 5.05 -5.67 19.90
C TYR A 1 6.30 -4.79 20.01
N ASP A 2 6.82 -4.49 21.18
CA ASP A 2 8.00 -3.61 21.34
C ASP A 2 9.30 -4.15 20.74
N ARG A 3 9.36 -5.43 20.35
CA ARG A 3 10.58 -6.11 19.87
C ARG A 3 10.40 -6.88 18.57
N THR A 4 9.19 -6.94 18.03
CA THR A 4 8.85 -7.72 16.83
C THR A 4 7.89 -6.96 15.94
N ASN A 5 7.88 -7.28 14.63
CA ASN A 5 6.94 -6.76 13.65
C ASN A 5 6.22 -7.92 12.95
N ASN A 6 5.45 -7.63 11.90
CA ASN A 6 4.59 -8.61 11.20
C ASN A 6 5.39 -9.79 10.58
N ILE A 7 6.68 -9.63 10.26
CA ILE A 7 7.55 -10.74 9.84
C ILE A 7 7.60 -11.86 10.89
N TYR A 8 7.57 -11.51 12.18
CA TYR A 8 7.57 -12.50 13.26
C TYR A 8 6.24 -13.26 13.31
N SER A 9 5.12 -12.53 13.21
CA SER A 9 3.79 -13.15 13.19
C SER A 9 3.68 -14.14 12.03
N LEU A 10 4.16 -13.78 10.85
CA LEU A 10 4.15 -14.65 9.68
C LEU A 10 5.10 -15.86 9.84
N SER A 11 6.24 -15.69 10.50
CA SER A 11 7.17 -16.80 10.77
C SER A 11 6.58 -17.87 11.69
N LEU A 12 5.62 -17.51 12.55
CA LEU A 12 4.91 -18.48 13.40
C LEU A 12 3.96 -19.39 12.61
N ALA A 13 3.51 -18.93 11.42
CA ALA A 13 2.67 -19.68 10.50
C ALA A 13 3.50 -20.46 9.45
N GLU A 14 4.81 -20.61 9.64
CA GLU A 14 5.72 -21.25 8.68
C GLU A 14 5.23 -22.63 8.21
N LYS A 15 4.66 -23.41 9.10
CA LYS A 15 4.17 -24.74 8.77
C LYS A 15 2.96 -24.68 7.86
N GLU A 16 2.00 -23.85 8.20
CA GLU A 16 0.75 -23.64 7.47
C GLU A 16 1.01 -23.06 6.07
N LEU A 17 1.94 -22.12 5.95
CA LEU A 17 2.38 -21.56 4.67
C LEU A 17 2.93 -22.60 3.68
N GLN A 18 3.39 -23.74 4.17
CA GLN A 18 3.96 -24.81 3.33
C GLN A 18 2.97 -25.93 3.02
N GLU A 19 1.75 -25.89 3.54
CA GLU A 19 0.77 -26.96 3.38
C GLU A 19 -0.02 -26.85 2.07
N ASP A 20 -0.37 -25.63 1.63
CA ASP A 20 -1.18 -25.39 0.43
C ASP A 20 -0.92 -24.02 -0.20
N ASP A 21 -1.56 -23.74 -1.35
CA ASP A 21 -1.63 -22.38 -1.89
C ASP A 21 -2.28 -21.45 -0.87
N THR A 22 -1.72 -20.25 -0.69
CA THR A 22 -2.08 -19.39 0.41
C THR A 22 -2.54 -18.01 -0.08
N LEU A 23 -3.65 -17.54 0.47
CA LEU A 23 -4.04 -16.14 0.41
C LEU A 23 -3.65 -15.47 1.72
N LEU A 24 -2.68 -14.57 1.67
CA LEU A 24 -2.23 -13.78 2.81
C LEU A 24 -2.95 -12.43 2.79
N ILE A 25 -3.62 -12.09 3.90
CA ILE A 25 -4.38 -10.84 4.05
C ILE A 25 -4.04 -10.25 5.41
N GLU A 26 -3.68 -8.96 5.46
CA GLU A 26 -3.54 -8.25 6.73
C GLU A 26 -4.92 -7.97 7.36
N SER A 27 -4.96 -7.91 8.68
CA SER A 27 -6.23 -7.89 9.44
C SER A 27 -6.86 -6.51 9.61
N ASP A 28 -6.17 -5.46 9.21
CA ASP A 28 -6.53 -4.05 9.29
C ASP A 28 -7.08 -3.48 7.97
N LEU A 29 -7.50 -4.36 7.07
CA LEU A 29 -8.03 -4.00 5.75
C LEU A 29 -9.55 -4.07 5.70
N ILE A 30 -10.14 -3.10 5.02
CA ILE A 30 -11.50 -3.18 4.50
C ILE A 30 -11.47 -3.04 2.98
N PHE A 31 -12.23 -3.86 2.27
CA PHE A 31 -12.21 -3.88 0.80
C PHE A 31 -13.51 -4.43 0.19
N ASP A 32 -13.72 -4.15 -1.10
CA ASP A 32 -14.85 -4.68 -1.88
C ASP A 32 -14.76 -6.20 -2.03
N ASP A 33 -15.89 -6.90 -1.93
CA ASP A 33 -15.99 -8.36 -2.13
C ASP A 33 -15.45 -8.82 -3.48
N THR A 34 -15.44 -7.94 -4.47
CA THR A 34 -14.92 -8.21 -5.82
C THR A 34 -13.42 -8.48 -5.86
N LEU A 35 -12.67 -8.11 -4.82
CA LEU A 35 -11.23 -8.37 -4.75
C LEU A 35 -10.91 -9.86 -4.58
N PHE A 36 -11.75 -10.63 -3.89
CA PHE A 36 -11.54 -12.07 -3.73
C PHE A 36 -11.54 -12.82 -5.06
N PRO A 37 -12.60 -12.79 -5.88
CA PRO A 37 -12.57 -13.47 -7.17
C PRO A 37 -11.47 -12.92 -8.09
N MET A 38 -11.19 -11.61 -8.03
CA MET A 38 -10.13 -10.98 -8.83
C MET A 38 -8.76 -11.63 -8.59
N ILE A 39 -8.40 -11.94 -7.35
CA ILE A 39 -7.10 -12.53 -7.02
C ILE A 39 -7.12 -14.07 -7.04
N VAL A 40 -8.20 -14.68 -6.53
CA VAL A 40 -8.29 -16.15 -6.41
C VAL A 40 -8.42 -16.81 -7.78
N ASP A 41 -9.29 -16.28 -8.65
CA ASP A 41 -9.56 -16.84 -9.98
C ASP A 41 -8.50 -16.48 -11.03
N ASN A 42 -7.57 -15.58 -10.68
CA ASN A 42 -6.48 -15.23 -11.57
C ASN A 42 -5.55 -16.44 -11.81
N PRO A 43 -5.19 -16.77 -13.06
CA PRO A 43 -4.36 -17.94 -13.37
C PRO A 43 -2.93 -17.85 -12.90
N TYR A 44 -2.43 -16.64 -12.58
CA TYR A 44 -1.07 -16.45 -12.07
C TYR A 44 -0.95 -17.03 -10.65
N PRO A 45 0.12 -17.80 -10.38
CA PRO A 45 0.27 -18.50 -9.11
C PRO A 45 0.68 -17.57 -7.96
N ASN A 46 1.43 -16.49 -8.24
CA ASN A 46 1.95 -15.60 -7.21
C ASN A 46 1.61 -14.14 -7.57
N LEU A 47 0.75 -13.53 -6.78
CA LEU A 47 0.20 -12.21 -7.03
C LEU A 47 0.25 -11.34 -5.76
N ALA A 48 0.50 -10.05 -5.96
CA ALA A 48 0.24 -9.00 -4.98
C ALA A 48 -0.80 -8.03 -5.53
N LEU A 49 -1.88 -7.77 -4.80
CA LEU A 49 -2.77 -6.66 -5.14
C LEU A 49 -2.05 -5.35 -4.87
N VAL A 50 -2.15 -4.42 -5.82
CA VAL A 50 -1.52 -3.11 -5.72
C VAL A 50 -2.47 -2.00 -6.17
N ALA A 51 -2.40 -0.86 -5.52
CA ALA A 51 -3.11 0.36 -5.91
C ALA A 51 -2.11 1.41 -6.39
N LYS A 52 -2.50 2.24 -7.35
CA LYS A 52 -1.67 3.39 -7.74
C LYS A 52 -1.44 4.27 -6.52
N TYR A 53 -0.19 4.71 -6.30
CA TYR A 53 0.14 5.53 -5.13
C TYR A 53 -0.70 6.81 -5.06
N GLU A 54 -1.18 7.10 -3.88
CA GLU A 54 -1.80 8.36 -3.49
C GLU A 54 -1.12 8.91 -2.22
N THR A 55 -1.17 10.22 -2.02
CA THR A 55 -0.39 10.91 -0.97
C THR A 55 -0.77 10.57 0.46
N TRP A 56 -1.91 9.93 0.68
CA TRP A 56 -2.34 9.46 2.00
C TRP A 56 -1.79 8.07 2.35
N MET A 57 -1.31 7.32 1.34
CA MET A 57 -0.82 5.96 1.53
C MET A 57 0.56 5.95 2.18
N ASP A 58 0.72 5.13 3.20
CA ASP A 58 2.01 4.84 3.86
C ASP A 58 2.40 3.37 3.67
N GLY A 59 3.55 2.96 4.17
CA GLY A 59 4.05 1.59 4.13
C GLY A 59 4.87 1.24 2.91
N THR A 60 4.75 -0.01 2.45
CA THR A 60 5.58 -0.57 1.37
C THR A 60 5.03 -0.20 -0.01
N MET A 61 5.88 0.43 -0.82
CA MET A 61 5.59 0.71 -2.24
C MET A 61 6.30 -0.30 -3.13
N VAL A 62 5.79 -0.46 -4.35
CA VAL A 62 6.42 -1.30 -5.39
C VAL A 62 6.55 -0.54 -6.70
N ARG A 63 7.54 -0.93 -7.50
CA ARG A 63 7.66 -0.54 -8.91
C ARG A 63 7.36 -1.73 -9.79
N LEU A 64 6.70 -1.48 -10.89
CA LEU A 64 6.30 -2.48 -11.87
C LEU A 64 7.04 -2.25 -13.19
N ASP A 65 7.25 -3.34 -13.94
CA ASP A 65 7.60 -3.26 -15.35
C ASP A 65 6.33 -3.21 -16.24
N GLU A 66 6.53 -3.21 -17.57
CA GLU A 66 5.44 -3.14 -18.55
C GLU A 66 4.51 -4.36 -18.53
N ASP A 67 4.99 -5.50 -18.00
CA ASP A 67 4.25 -6.75 -17.87
C ASP A 67 3.62 -6.94 -16.47
N ASN A 68 3.64 -5.90 -15.64
CA ASN A 68 3.21 -5.92 -14.23
C ASN A 68 4.03 -6.86 -13.33
N ASN A 69 5.27 -7.21 -13.69
CA ASN A 69 6.13 -7.88 -12.72
C ASN A 69 6.58 -6.86 -11.67
N ILE A 70 6.62 -7.29 -10.42
CA ILE A 70 7.19 -6.45 -9.36
C ILE A 70 8.71 -6.49 -9.46
N VAL A 71 9.30 -5.39 -9.88
CA VAL A 71 10.75 -5.28 -10.05
C VAL A 71 11.48 -4.75 -8.82
N ASN A 72 10.75 -4.09 -7.90
CA ASN A 72 11.33 -3.62 -6.66
C ASN A 72 10.26 -3.35 -5.60
N PHE A 73 10.59 -3.67 -4.35
CA PHE A 73 9.89 -3.21 -3.15
C PHE A 73 10.64 -2.02 -2.55
N ILE A 74 9.96 -0.91 -2.37
CA ILE A 74 10.53 0.36 -1.90
C ILE A 74 10.15 0.56 -0.43
N PRO A 75 11.07 0.36 0.52
CA PRO A 75 10.80 0.64 1.92
C PRO A 75 10.68 2.16 2.15
N LYS A 76 9.99 2.58 3.20
CA LYS A 76 9.76 3.98 3.56
C LYS A 76 11.03 4.85 3.50
N LYS A 77 12.16 4.35 3.99
CA LYS A 77 13.46 5.06 3.98
C LYS A 77 14.07 5.27 2.59
N ALA A 78 13.59 4.54 1.58
CA ALA A 78 14.05 4.65 0.18
C ALA A 78 13.00 5.31 -0.72
N PHE A 79 11.90 5.79 -0.15
CA PHE A 79 10.86 6.50 -0.88
C PHE A 79 11.39 7.86 -1.38
N ARG A 80 11.09 8.18 -2.64
CA ARG A 80 11.49 9.43 -3.29
C ARG A 80 10.28 10.09 -3.90
N TYR A 81 9.99 11.32 -3.49
CA TYR A 81 8.83 12.07 -3.98
C TYR A 81 8.87 12.38 -5.48
N GLU A 82 10.07 12.45 -6.08
CA GLU A 82 10.25 12.63 -7.51
C GLU A 82 9.81 11.43 -8.36
N ASP A 83 9.72 10.25 -7.75
CA ASP A 83 9.39 8.97 -8.40
C ASP A 83 7.93 8.53 -8.14
N VAL A 84 7.10 9.35 -7.49
CA VAL A 84 5.74 8.95 -7.05
C VAL A 84 4.86 8.42 -8.19
N ASP A 85 5.06 8.95 -9.40
CA ASP A 85 4.32 8.50 -10.60
C ASP A 85 4.64 7.06 -11.01
N LEU A 86 5.74 6.49 -10.49
CA LEU A 86 6.17 5.12 -10.77
C LEU A 86 5.74 4.13 -9.68
N TYR A 87 5.16 4.64 -8.57
CA TYR A 87 4.88 3.82 -7.40
C TYR A 87 3.43 3.30 -7.37
N TYR A 88 3.33 2.11 -6.83
CA TYR A 88 2.09 1.47 -6.39
C TYR A 88 2.23 1.08 -4.93
N LYS A 89 1.18 1.25 -4.14
CA LYS A 89 1.08 0.75 -2.76
C LYS A 89 0.65 -0.71 -2.80
N THR A 90 1.27 -1.56 -2.03
CA THR A 90 0.75 -2.90 -1.75
C THR A 90 -0.57 -2.79 -0.98
N VAL A 91 -1.59 -3.51 -1.42
CA VAL A 91 -2.89 -3.57 -0.72
C VAL A 91 -2.83 -4.53 0.47
N ASN A 92 -1.67 -5.15 0.68
CA ASN A 92 -1.41 -6.15 1.72
C ASN A 92 -2.32 -7.40 1.60
N ILE A 93 -2.68 -7.70 0.35
CA ILE A 93 -3.35 -8.94 -0.05
C ILE A 93 -2.48 -9.63 -1.11
N TYR A 94 -2.06 -10.85 -0.80
CA TYR A 94 -1.15 -11.63 -1.63
C TYR A 94 -1.69 -13.04 -1.86
N LYS A 95 -1.51 -13.55 -3.07
CA LYS A 95 -1.70 -14.96 -3.43
C LYS A 95 -0.33 -15.58 -3.67
N PHE A 96 -0.06 -16.68 -3.02
CA PHE A 96 1.18 -17.41 -3.17
C PHE A 96 0.89 -18.89 -3.41
N SER A 97 1.57 -19.48 -4.38
CA SER A 97 1.55 -20.92 -4.57
C SER A 97 2.34 -21.62 -3.46
N LYS A 98 1.92 -22.83 -3.13
CA LYS A 98 2.64 -23.71 -2.21
C LYS A 98 4.10 -23.89 -2.63
N GLU A 99 4.36 -24.03 -3.93
CA GLU A 99 5.71 -24.20 -4.46
C GLU A 99 6.59 -22.98 -4.16
N PHE A 100 6.11 -21.76 -4.46
CA PHE A 100 6.81 -20.52 -4.15
C PHE A 100 7.09 -20.39 -2.65
N LEU A 101 6.09 -20.68 -1.82
CA LEU A 101 6.24 -20.61 -0.35
C LEU A 101 7.32 -21.58 0.14
N ARG A 102 7.31 -22.83 -0.33
CA ARG A 102 8.27 -23.86 0.11
C ARG A 102 9.68 -23.67 -0.43
N THR A 103 9.82 -23.22 -1.67
CA THR A 103 11.12 -23.20 -2.36
C THR A 103 11.82 -21.84 -2.25
N GLN A 104 11.05 -20.76 -2.08
CA GLN A 104 11.60 -19.41 -2.02
C GLN A 104 11.24 -18.70 -0.71
N TYR A 105 9.95 -18.40 -0.48
CA TYR A 105 9.58 -17.49 0.57
C TYR A 105 9.97 -17.94 1.98
N VAL A 106 9.61 -19.14 2.40
CA VAL A 106 9.90 -19.64 3.75
C VAL A 106 11.39 -19.83 3.99
N PRO A 107 12.20 -20.39 3.07
CA PRO A 107 13.66 -20.43 3.23
C PRO A 107 14.28 -19.04 3.43
N PHE A 108 13.85 -18.03 2.64
CA PHE A 108 14.33 -16.66 2.79
C PHE A 108 13.83 -16.01 4.08
N LEU A 109 12.56 -16.24 4.47
CA LEU A 109 12.00 -15.78 5.75
C LEU A 109 12.85 -16.28 6.93
N ASN A 110 13.18 -17.56 6.94
CA ASN A 110 14.01 -18.18 7.96
C ASN A 110 15.45 -17.63 7.99
N ALA A 111 16.04 -17.42 6.82
CA ALA A 111 17.37 -16.84 6.73
C ALA A 111 17.35 -15.36 7.20
N TYR A 112 16.34 -14.61 6.77
CA TYR A 112 16.18 -13.18 7.10
C TYR A 112 16.01 -12.98 8.61
N THR A 113 15.08 -13.68 9.23
CA THR A 113 14.80 -13.57 10.66
C THR A 113 15.99 -13.95 11.54
N LYS A 114 16.76 -14.97 11.13
CA LYS A 114 17.99 -15.39 11.83
C LYS A 114 19.13 -14.38 11.68
N ALA A 115 19.26 -13.75 10.52
CA ALA A 115 20.35 -12.83 10.23
C ALA A 115 20.09 -11.40 10.71
N LEU A 116 18.86 -10.90 10.58
CA LEU A 116 18.49 -9.50 10.77
C LEU A 116 17.49 -9.28 11.91
N GLY A 117 16.92 -10.36 12.46
CA GLY A 117 15.96 -10.31 13.56
C GLY A 117 14.50 -10.22 13.11
N ASN A 118 13.63 -10.00 14.07
CA ASN A 118 12.17 -10.14 13.92
C ASN A 118 11.42 -8.80 13.89
N ASN A 119 12.13 -7.67 13.84
CA ASN A 119 11.52 -6.34 13.87
C ASN A 119 11.53 -5.66 12.51
N GLU A 120 11.01 -6.35 11.50
CA GLU A 120 10.89 -5.86 10.13
C GLU A 120 9.54 -6.28 9.53
N TYR A 121 9.17 -5.68 8.40
CA TYR A 121 8.02 -6.09 7.62
C TYR A 121 8.32 -7.34 6.80
N TYR A 122 7.36 -8.25 6.67
CA TYR A 122 7.53 -9.49 5.89
C TYR A 122 7.79 -9.24 4.39
N GLU A 123 7.40 -8.08 3.87
CA GLU A 123 7.72 -7.65 2.50
C GLU A 123 9.21 -7.45 2.26
N GLN A 124 10.02 -7.29 3.33
CA GLN A 124 11.48 -7.27 3.16
C GLN A 124 12.01 -8.59 2.64
N VAL A 125 11.34 -9.71 2.94
CA VAL A 125 11.65 -11.02 2.36
C VAL A 125 11.32 -11.03 0.85
N LEU A 126 10.14 -10.54 0.46
CA LEU A 126 9.75 -10.39 -0.94
C LEU A 126 10.73 -9.48 -1.69
N ARG A 127 11.17 -8.39 -1.06
CA ARG A 127 12.18 -7.50 -1.62
C ARG A 127 13.49 -8.22 -1.96
N VAL A 128 13.95 -9.13 -1.11
CA VAL A 128 15.15 -9.92 -1.40
C VAL A 128 14.90 -10.90 -2.55
N ILE A 129 13.73 -11.54 -2.56
CA ILE A 129 13.36 -12.50 -3.61
C ILE A 129 13.24 -11.82 -4.97
N THR A 130 12.71 -10.58 -5.06
CA THR A 130 12.60 -9.85 -6.33
C THR A 130 13.95 -9.46 -6.94
N LEU A 131 15.04 -9.59 -6.19
CA LEU A 131 16.40 -9.37 -6.71
C LEU A 131 17.00 -10.63 -7.34
N LEU A 132 16.33 -11.77 -7.26
CA LEU A 132 16.75 -13.01 -7.91
C LEU A 132 16.38 -12.99 -9.39
N ASP A 133 17.16 -13.68 -10.22
CA ASP A 133 17.00 -13.69 -11.68
C ASP A 133 15.64 -14.23 -12.18
N HIS A 134 14.88 -14.91 -11.34
CA HIS A 134 13.60 -15.54 -11.67
C HIS A 134 12.55 -15.31 -10.59
N CYS A 135 12.24 -14.03 -10.31
CA CYS A 135 11.13 -13.72 -9.41
C CYS A 135 9.78 -13.86 -10.15
N GLU A 136 8.94 -14.77 -9.67
CA GLU A 136 7.62 -15.07 -10.26
C GLU A 136 6.47 -14.30 -9.55
N LEU A 137 6.74 -13.16 -8.94
CA LEU A 137 5.72 -12.35 -8.26
C LEU A 137 5.22 -11.23 -9.17
N LYS A 138 3.95 -11.31 -9.55
CA LYS A 138 3.29 -10.26 -10.33
C LYS A 138 2.41 -9.36 -9.47
N ALA A 139 2.30 -8.13 -9.88
CA ALA A 139 1.29 -7.21 -9.38
C ALA A 139 -0.05 -7.43 -10.10
N LEU A 140 -1.14 -7.27 -9.37
CA LEU A 140 -2.48 -7.19 -9.89
C LEU A 140 -3.03 -5.80 -9.51
N PRO A 141 -2.92 -4.80 -10.40
CA PRO A 141 -3.37 -3.45 -10.12
C PRO A 141 -4.88 -3.37 -9.97
N LEU A 142 -5.34 -2.63 -8.96
CA LEU A 142 -6.75 -2.30 -8.79
C LEU A 142 -7.23 -1.38 -9.91
N ALA A 143 -8.43 -1.63 -10.40
CA ALA A 143 -9.09 -0.86 -11.47
C ALA A 143 -10.33 -0.12 -10.95
N GLY A 144 -10.24 0.46 -9.74
CA GLY A 144 -11.32 1.23 -9.11
C GLY A 144 -12.07 0.49 -8.01
N GLN A 145 -11.68 -0.73 -7.66
CA GLN A 145 -12.20 -1.41 -6.47
C GLN A 145 -11.83 -0.62 -5.21
N LYS A 146 -12.76 -0.55 -4.28
CA LYS A 146 -12.52 0.14 -3.01
C LYS A 146 -11.72 -0.75 -2.07
N TRP A 147 -10.80 -0.14 -1.39
CA TRP A 147 -10.06 -0.71 -0.28
C TRP A 147 -9.57 0.41 0.64
N TYR A 148 -9.29 0.09 1.88
CA TYR A 148 -8.68 1.03 2.82
C TYR A 148 -7.94 0.26 3.92
N GLU A 149 -6.81 0.81 4.41
CA GLU A 149 -6.02 0.32 5.52
C GLU A 149 -6.35 1.17 6.76
N ILE A 150 -6.64 0.55 7.88
CA ILE A 150 -7.14 1.21 9.08
C ILE A 150 -6.07 1.12 10.16
N ASP A 151 -5.25 2.16 10.28
CA ASP A 151 -4.19 2.26 11.27
C ASP A 151 -4.63 3.00 12.54
N ASP A 152 -5.60 3.91 12.41
CA ASP A 152 -6.08 4.71 13.52
C ASP A 152 -7.58 5.05 13.41
N VAL A 153 -8.07 5.83 14.39
CA VAL A 153 -9.49 6.24 14.45
C VAL A 153 -9.87 7.15 13.27
N GLN A 154 -8.94 7.91 12.73
CA GLN A 154 -9.19 8.76 11.57
C GLN A 154 -9.36 7.93 10.30
N ASP A 155 -8.56 6.88 10.16
CA ASP A 155 -8.69 5.94 9.04
C ASP A 155 -10.00 5.18 9.11
N LEU A 156 -10.43 4.76 10.31
CA LEU A 156 -11.74 4.15 10.50
C LEU A 156 -12.88 5.07 10.03
N ASP A 157 -12.87 6.34 10.43
CA ASP A 157 -13.89 7.31 10.01
C ASP A 157 -13.89 7.53 8.48
N ILE A 158 -12.72 7.51 7.84
CA ILE A 158 -12.62 7.58 6.38
C ILE A 158 -13.16 6.32 5.72
N ALA A 159 -12.78 5.15 6.22
CA ALA A 159 -13.24 3.86 5.72
C ALA A 159 -14.77 3.75 5.83
N GLU A 160 -15.35 4.10 6.98
CA GLU A 160 -16.81 4.17 7.16
C GLU A 160 -17.49 5.03 6.08
N THR A 161 -16.88 6.15 5.74
CA THR A 161 -17.43 7.05 4.70
C THR A 161 -17.31 6.47 3.29
N ILE A 162 -16.17 5.84 2.96
CA ILE A 162 -15.92 5.22 1.65
C ILE A 162 -16.90 4.05 1.40
N PHE A 163 -17.12 3.23 2.41
CA PHE A 163 -17.95 2.02 2.32
C PHE A 163 -19.42 2.21 2.68
N ALA A 164 -19.81 3.41 3.16
CA ALA A 164 -21.21 3.73 3.41
C ALA A 164 -22.07 3.63 2.14
N PRO A 165 -23.35 3.24 2.26
CA PRO A 165 -24.32 3.40 1.21
C PRO A 165 -24.39 4.86 0.71
N GLU A 166 -24.73 5.06 -0.56
CA GLU A 166 -24.71 6.40 -1.17
C GLU A 166 -25.61 7.41 -0.43
N GLU A 167 -26.77 6.96 0.02
CA GLU A 167 -27.73 7.74 0.81
C GLU A 167 -27.18 8.23 2.16
N ASP A 168 -26.24 7.51 2.75
CA ASP A 168 -25.69 7.80 4.08
C ASP A 168 -24.40 8.64 4.03
N ARG A 169 -23.77 8.80 2.85
CA ARG A 169 -22.47 9.48 2.72
C ARG A 169 -22.54 10.97 3.01
N LEU A 170 -23.62 11.66 2.58
CA LEU A 170 -23.72 13.11 2.76
C LEU A 170 -23.63 13.53 4.23
N PRO A 171 -24.35 12.93 5.18
CA PRO A 171 -24.18 13.22 6.62
C PRO A 171 -22.76 12.96 7.13
N LEU A 172 -22.07 11.93 6.62
CA LEU A 172 -20.68 11.62 6.99
C LEU A 172 -19.71 12.69 6.50
N TYR A 173 -19.87 13.18 5.26
CA TYR A 173 -19.07 14.30 4.75
C TYR A 173 -19.31 15.58 5.54
N GLN A 174 -20.55 15.88 5.93
CA GLN A 174 -20.92 17.09 6.67
C GLN A 174 -20.31 17.17 8.08
N LYS A 175 -19.92 16.03 8.65
CA LYS A 175 -19.22 16.00 9.95
C LYS A 175 -17.74 16.41 9.86
N ARG A 176 -17.19 16.55 8.66
CA ARG A 176 -15.77 16.81 8.43
C ARG A 176 -15.49 18.29 8.22
N TYR A 177 -14.32 18.71 8.67
CA TYR A 177 -13.78 20.05 8.46
C TYR A 177 -12.52 19.99 7.58
N GLY A 178 -12.58 19.26 6.47
CA GLY A 178 -11.46 19.12 5.53
C GLY A 178 -11.18 17.66 5.14
N GLY A 179 -10.05 17.45 4.46
CA GLY A 179 -9.65 16.12 4.00
C GLY A 179 -10.51 15.58 2.84
N TYR A 180 -11.33 16.41 2.19
CA TYR A 180 -12.22 15.99 1.08
C TYR A 180 -11.44 15.47 -0.14
N TRP A 181 -10.18 15.83 -0.28
CA TRP A 181 -9.28 15.31 -1.31
C TRP A 181 -9.08 13.79 -1.25
N ARG A 182 -9.38 13.16 -0.12
CA ARG A 182 -9.40 11.69 0.02
C ARG A 182 -10.60 11.02 -0.66
N PHE A 183 -11.55 11.80 -1.17
CA PHE A 183 -12.75 11.32 -1.83
C PHE A 183 -12.80 11.86 -3.27
N PRO A 184 -12.08 11.23 -4.23
CA PRO A 184 -11.84 11.77 -5.57
C PRO A 184 -13.13 12.02 -6.39
N ASN A 185 -14.23 11.35 -6.03
CA ASN A 185 -15.53 11.52 -6.71
C ASN A 185 -16.43 12.56 -6.03
N LEU A 186 -15.96 13.23 -4.97
CA LEU A 186 -16.71 14.26 -4.28
C LEU A 186 -16.52 15.62 -4.96
N LEU A 187 -17.62 16.25 -5.36
CA LEU A 187 -17.62 17.66 -5.76
C LEU A 187 -17.70 18.55 -4.52
N ASP A 188 -16.57 19.10 -4.13
CA ASP A 188 -16.46 19.97 -2.95
C ASP A 188 -16.80 21.42 -3.30
N PHE A 189 -17.88 21.92 -2.72
CA PHE A 189 -18.29 23.33 -2.78
C PHE A 189 -18.14 24.05 -1.43
N CYS A 190 -17.59 23.40 -0.42
CA CYS A 190 -17.42 23.96 0.93
C CYS A 190 -16.21 24.89 1.02
N TYR A 191 -15.15 24.59 0.31
CA TYR A 191 -13.92 25.35 0.33
C TYR A 191 -13.71 26.11 -0.98
N LEU A 192 -13.75 27.44 -0.86
CA LEU A 192 -13.51 28.34 -1.98
C LEU A 192 -12.01 28.50 -2.23
N VAL A 193 -11.36 27.46 -2.67
CA VAL A 193 -9.96 27.53 -3.13
C VAL A 193 -9.92 27.98 -4.59
N ASN A 194 -9.01 28.93 -4.87
CA ASN A 194 -8.75 29.29 -6.25
C ASN A 194 -7.85 28.22 -6.91
N PRO A 195 -8.36 27.42 -7.88
CA PRO A 195 -7.58 26.36 -8.51
C PRO A 195 -6.43 26.91 -9.39
N TYR A 196 -6.43 28.21 -9.69
CA TYR A 196 -5.40 28.89 -10.47
C TYR A 196 -4.34 29.60 -9.61
N PHE A 197 -4.44 29.47 -8.30
CA PHE A 197 -3.50 30.02 -7.33
C PHE A 197 -2.93 28.91 -6.43
N PRO A 198 -1.63 28.96 -6.10
CA PRO A 198 -0.65 29.95 -6.53
C PRO A 198 -0.23 29.77 -8.00
N ASN A 199 0.05 30.87 -8.68
CA ASN A 199 0.58 30.84 -10.06
C ASN A 199 2.02 30.29 -10.09
N THR A 200 2.52 29.98 -11.29
CA THR A 200 3.84 29.37 -11.49
C THR A 200 4.96 30.20 -10.84
N ARG A 201 4.93 31.52 -11.01
CA ARG A 201 5.95 32.43 -10.44
C ARG A 201 6.00 32.31 -8.91
N LEU A 202 4.83 32.38 -8.25
CA LEU A 202 4.78 32.28 -6.79
C LEU A 202 5.25 30.90 -6.30
N LYS A 203 4.92 29.81 -7.03
CA LYS A 203 5.42 28.46 -6.71
C LYS A 203 6.94 28.40 -6.78
N GLU A 204 7.55 29.03 -7.78
CA GLU A 204 9.00 29.09 -7.93
C GLU A 204 9.65 29.94 -6.82
N GLU A 205 9.06 31.09 -6.48
CA GLU A 205 9.52 31.94 -5.39
C GLU A 205 9.44 31.22 -4.04
N LEU A 206 8.33 30.50 -3.75
CA LEU A 206 8.19 29.71 -2.53
C LEU A 206 9.24 28.59 -2.47
N LYS A 207 9.47 27.86 -3.57
CA LYS A 207 10.49 26.82 -3.63
C LYS A 207 11.90 27.37 -3.39
N ALA A 208 12.24 28.51 -4.02
CA ALA A 208 13.54 29.14 -3.88
C ALA A 208 13.83 29.67 -2.47
N ASN A 209 12.79 30.03 -1.71
CA ASN A 209 12.90 30.58 -0.37
C ASN A 209 12.43 29.61 0.72
N PHE A 210 12.21 28.34 0.41
CA PHE A 210 11.60 27.39 1.32
C PHE A 210 12.36 27.27 2.66
N ASP A 211 13.69 27.19 2.60
CA ASP A 211 14.52 27.08 3.81
C ASP A 211 14.42 28.33 4.69
N ASN A 212 14.43 29.53 4.09
CA ASN A 212 14.26 30.79 4.82
C ASN A 212 12.86 30.88 5.44
N LEU A 213 11.82 30.47 4.72
CA LEU A 213 10.44 30.45 5.24
C LEU A 213 10.25 29.52 6.43
N LEU A 214 11.09 28.48 6.56
CA LEU A 214 11.07 27.59 7.72
C LEU A 214 11.84 28.12 8.93
N THR A 215 12.82 29.00 8.73
CA THR A 215 13.77 29.42 9.79
C THR A 215 13.57 30.85 10.25
N GLU A 216 12.93 31.71 9.47
CA GLU A 216 12.77 33.15 9.74
C GLU A 216 11.35 33.54 10.20
N TYR A 217 10.76 32.74 11.05
CA TYR A 217 9.43 33.04 11.60
C TYR A 217 9.55 33.85 12.90
#